data_8cb13f595f6f4823fcb6544c4dab1e9d
#
_entry.id   8cb13f595f6f4823fcb6544c4dab1e9d
#
_cell.length_a   1.000
_cell.length_b   1.000
_cell.length_c   1.000
_cell.angle_alpha   90.00
_cell.angle_beta   90.00
_cell.angle_gamma   90.00
#
_symmetry.space_group_name_H-M   'P 1'
#
loop_
_entity.id
_entity.type
_entity.pdbx_description
1 polymer ?
#
loop_
_entity_poly.entity_id
_entity_poly.type
_entity_poly.pdbx_seq_one_letter_code
_entity_poly.pdbx_strand_id
1 'polypeptide(L)'
;PAARLAVDHPELVKALIIFDSNTLPAEDASLPYDFYTKLEVGAPAVPDREFILREPIANSYSHDHITEDFVQEMLRIGRLPRTIEARKKMERFLDEVFLPSMREKKYDTLKLIQAGGLKAPTLIIWGINDQSSPMKLGIDLLHVISSVVDRTEFHAFNHAGHYVFREQARHVNRLVIDFVKSL
;
A
#
# COMPACT_ATOMS: atom_id res chain seq x y z
N PRO A 1 1.89 -8.61 2.82
CA PRO A 1 1.24 -9.74 3.52
C PRO A 1 0.17 -10.42 2.67
N ALA A 2 -0.83 -9.70 2.10
CA ALA A 2 -1.96 -10.31 1.37
C ALA A 2 -1.52 -11.16 0.17
N ALA A 3 -0.62 -10.64 -0.68
CA ALA A 3 -0.10 -11.39 -1.83
C ALA A 3 0.66 -12.66 -1.37
N ARG A 4 1.40 -12.58 -0.27
CA ARG A 4 2.08 -13.75 0.29
C ARG A 4 1.08 -14.79 0.80
N LEU A 5 0.03 -14.38 1.49
CA LEU A 5 -1.05 -15.27 1.90
C LEU A 5 -1.70 -15.97 0.70
N ALA A 6 -1.96 -15.24 -0.39
CA ALA A 6 -2.56 -15.79 -1.60
C ALA A 6 -1.67 -16.81 -2.31
N VAL A 7 -0.35 -16.71 -2.13
CA VAL A 7 0.62 -17.69 -2.65
C VAL A 7 0.75 -18.91 -1.74
N ASP A 8 0.87 -18.69 -0.42
CA ASP A 8 1.09 -19.77 0.55
C ASP A 8 -0.19 -20.59 0.82
N HIS A 9 -1.37 -19.95 0.71
CA HIS A 9 -2.68 -20.53 1.00
C HIS A 9 -3.71 -20.20 -0.08
N PRO A 10 -3.50 -20.64 -1.34
CA PRO A 10 -4.40 -20.33 -2.45
C PRO A 10 -5.83 -20.80 -2.22
N GLU A 11 -6.04 -21.86 -1.42
CA GLU A 11 -7.35 -22.38 -1.07
C GLU A 11 -8.18 -21.43 -0.19
N LEU A 12 -7.55 -20.47 0.50
CA LEU A 12 -8.21 -19.49 1.36
C LEU A 12 -8.55 -18.18 0.64
N VAL A 13 -7.96 -17.94 -0.54
CA VAL A 13 -8.03 -16.65 -1.22
C VAL A 13 -8.79 -16.77 -2.53
N LYS A 14 -10.03 -16.29 -2.57
CA LYS A 14 -10.87 -16.28 -3.78
C LYS A 14 -10.45 -15.22 -4.78
N ALA A 15 -9.95 -14.08 -4.31
CA ALA A 15 -9.45 -12.98 -5.12
C ALA A 15 -8.41 -12.17 -4.35
N LEU A 16 -7.49 -11.54 -5.08
CA LEU A 16 -6.52 -10.58 -4.54
C LEU A 16 -6.83 -9.20 -5.09
N ILE A 17 -7.02 -8.22 -4.19
CA ILE A 17 -7.23 -6.83 -4.57
C ILE A 17 -6.06 -6.02 -4.03
N ILE A 18 -5.37 -5.31 -4.91
CA ILE A 18 -4.17 -4.53 -4.59
C ILE A 18 -4.45 -3.06 -4.86
N PHE A 19 -4.23 -2.23 -3.85
CA PHE A 19 -4.28 -0.77 -3.96
C PHE A 19 -2.86 -0.21 -3.83
N ASP A 20 -2.43 0.60 -4.78
CA ASP A 20 -1.25 1.49 -4.71
C ASP A 20 -0.04 0.86 -3.97
N SER A 21 0.29 -0.39 -4.29
CA SER A 21 1.32 -1.15 -3.57
C SER A 21 2.72 -0.71 -3.98
N ASN A 22 3.42 -0.04 -3.09
CA ASN A 22 4.84 0.28 -3.26
C ASN A 22 5.80 -0.82 -2.78
N THR A 23 5.30 -1.83 -2.07
CA THR A 23 6.13 -2.88 -1.45
C THR A 23 6.20 -4.17 -2.27
N LEU A 24 5.28 -4.39 -3.21
CA LEU A 24 5.25 -5.62 -4.01
C LEU A 24 5.96 -5.51 -5.36
N PRO A 25 5.98 -4.36 -6.09
CA PRO A 25 6.67 -4.26 -7.37
C PRO A 25 8.15 -4.60 -7.31
N ALA A 26 8.70 -5.11 -8.42
CA ALA A 26 10.05 -5.70 -8.48
C ALA A 26 11.17 -4.67 -8.30
N GLU A 27 10.96 -3.44 -8.75
CA GLU A 27 12.02 -2.43 -8.79
C GLU A 27 12.14 -1.60 -7.52
N ASP A 28 13.23 -0.91 -7.46
CA ASP A 28 13.85 -0.10 -6.43
C ASP A 28 12.93 0.36 -5.28
N ALA A 29 13.11 -0.26 -4.13
CA ALA A 29 12.40 0.08 -2.90
C ALA A 29 12.85 1.43 -2.28
N SER A 30 13.77 2.17 -2.93
CA SER A 30 14.29 3.44 -2.42
C SER A 30 13.25 4.57 -2.51
N LEU A 31 12.50 4.65 -3.61
CA LEU A 31 11.56 5.73 -3.86
C LEU A 31 10.48 5.87 -2.77
N PRO A 32 9.74 4.81 -2.39
CA PRO A 32 8.77 4.90 -1.31
C PRO A 32 9.40 5.24 0.04
N TYR A 33 10.59 4.69 0.30
CA TYR A 33 11.32 4.95 1.53
C TYR A 33 11.72 6.42 1.63
N ASP A 34 12.28 7.00 0.57
CA ASP A 34 12.67 8.41 0.51
C ASP A 34 11.49 9.36 0.75
N PHE A 35 10.31 9.02 0.21
CA PHE A 35 9.09 9.78 0.45
C PHE A 35 8.74 9.83 1.94
N TYR A 36 8.64 8.67 2.59
CA TYR A 36 8.27 8.59 4.01
C TYR A 36 9.35 9.15 4.94
N THR A 37 10.62 8.95 4.64
CA THR A 37 11.73 9.50 5.42
C THR A 37 11.67 11.03 5.48
N LYS A 38 11.33 11.69 4.39
CA LYS A 38 11.16 13.15 4.36
C LYS A 38 10.01 13.62 5.26
N LEU A 39 8.92 12.87 5.34
CA LEU A 39 7.77 13.20 6.21
C LEU A 39 8.08 13.01 7.70
N GLU A 40 9.02 12.14 8.03
CA GLU A 40 9.42 11.87 9.41
C GLU A 40 10.44 12.88 9.97
N VAL A 41 11.02 13.75 9.13
CA VAL A 41 11.99 14.76 9.60
C VAL A 41 11.34 15.66 10.66
N GLY A 42 11.99 15.75 11.81
CA GLY A 42 11.49 16.55 12.94
C GLY A 42 10.21 16.00 13.57
N ALA A 43 9.96 14.72 13.45
CA ALA A 43 8.81 14.06 14.04
C ALA A 43 8.79 14.19 15.58
N PRO A 44 7.67 14.59 16.20
CA PRO A 44 7.58 14.70 17.65
C PRO A 44 7.51 13.31 18.31
N ALA A 45 8.03 13.21 19.55
CA ALA A 45 7.99 11.95 20.30
C ALA A 45 6.55 11.46 20.56
N VAL A 46 5.60 12.40 20.70
CA VAL A 46 4.17 12.14 20.76
C VAL A 46 3.52 12.88 19.61
N PRO A 47 2.83 12.18 18.70
CA PRO A 47 2.23 12.79 17.52
C PRO A 47 1.26 13.91 17.86
N ASP A 48 1.42 15.05 17.20
CA ASP A 48 0.48 16.17 17.21
C ASP A 48 -0.33 16.20 15.89
N ARG A 49 -1.24 17.17 15.80
CA ARG A 49 -2.10 17.32 14.62
C ARG A 49 -1.31 17.63 13.35
N GLU A 50 -0.30 18.49 13.46
CA GLU A 50 0.52 18.87 12.31
C GLU A 50 1.25 17.65 11.74
N PHE A 51 1.87 16.88 12.61
CA PHE A 51 2.58 15.66 12.21
C PHE A 51 1.65 14.61 11.59
N ILE A 52 0.47 14.37 12.20
CA ILE A 52 -0.51 13.38 11.68
C ILE A 52 -1.03 13.75 10.28
N LEU A 53 -1.10 15.04 9.96
CA LEU A 53 -1.57 15.52 8.67
C LEU A 53 -0.51 15.46 7.55
N ARG A 54 0.78 15.35 7.88
CA ARG A 54 1.87 15.39 6.88
C ARG A 54 1.70 14.35 5.79
N GLU A 55 1.52 13.10 6.18
CA GLU A 55 1.41 11.99 5.23
C GLU A 55 0.13 12.04 4.40
N PRO A 56 -1.09 12.13 4.97
CA PRO A 56 -2.30 12.15 4.16
C PRO A 56 -2.39 13.38 3.25
N ILE A 57 -1.86 14.54 3.64
CA ILE A 57 -1.80 15.72 2.77
C ILE A 57 -0.82 15.49 1.61
N ALA A 58 0.39 15.02 1.91
CA ALA A 58 1.42 14.82 0.89
C ALA A 58 1.08 13.71 -0.11
N ASN A 59 0.27 12.73 0.29
CA ASN A 59 0.00 11.51 -0.45
C ASN A 59 -1.39 11.45 -1.10
N SER A 60 -2.18 12.51 -0.97
CA SER A 60 -3.50 12.65 -1.59
C SER A 60 -3.50 13.65 -2.73
N TYR A 61 -4.35 13.45 -3.71
CA TYR A 61 -4.68 14.45 -4.74
C TYR A 61 -5.68 15.48 -4.21
N SER A 62 -6.80 15.02 -3.60
CA SER A 62 -7.77 15.85 -2.90
C SER A 62 -7.71 15.61 -1.39
N HIS A 63 -7.87 16.67 -0.61
CA HIS A 63 -7.88 16.59 0.85
C HIS A 63 -9.30 16.43 1.44
N ASP A 64 -10.35 16.36 0.63
CA ASP A 64 -11.74 16.31 1.09
C ASP A 64 -12.05 15.08 1.96
N HIS A 65 -11.29 14.00 1.75
CA HIS A 65 -11.43 12.78 2.56
C HIS A 65 -10.69 12.84 3.91
N ILE A 66 -9.89 13.90 4.17
CA ILE A 66 -9.17 14.11 5.43
C ILE A 66 -10.11 14.83 6.40
N THR A 67 -11.11 14.12 6.87
CA THR A 67 -12.13 14.65 7.79
C THR A 67 -11.58 14.84 9.20
N GLU A 68 -12.25 15.67 10.02
CA GLU A 68 -11.87 15.84 11.42
C GLU A 68 -11.92 14.52 12.21
N ASP A 69 -12.92 13.68 11.96
CA ASP A 69 -13.03 12.35 12.58
C ASP A 69 -11.83 11.47 12.25
N PHE A 70 -11.36 11.50 10.99
CA PHE A 70 -10.15 10.80 10.60
C PHE A 70 -8.92 11.30 11.36
N VAL A 71 -8.74 12.61 11.47
CA VAL A 71 -7.62 13.22 12.18
C VAL A 71 -7.65 12.87 13.67
N GLN A 72 -8.81 12.96 14.31
CA GLN A 72 -8.97 12.61 15.72
C GLN A 72 -8.68 11.14 15.99
N GLU A 73 -9.11 10.24 15.11
CA GLU A 73 -8.82 8.81 15.24
C GLU A 73 -7.33 8.51 15.03
N MET A 74 -6.68 9.15 14.06
CA MET A 74 -5.22 9.02 13.86
C MET A 74 -4.44 9.53 15.06
N LEU A 75 -4.84 10.66 15.65
CA LEU A 75 -4.26 11.19 16.89
C LEU A 75 -4.44 10.21 18.05
N ARG A 76 -5.66 9.69 18.22
CA ARG A 76 -5.97 8.74 19.28
C ARG A 76 -5.08 7.49 19.18
N ILE A 77 -4.95 6.90 17.97
CA ILE A 77 -4.11 5.72 17.72
C ILE A 77 -2.63 6.06 17.90
N GLY A 78 -2.17 7.16 17.33
CA GLY A 78 -0.77 7.59 17.38
C GLY A 78 -0.26 7.85 18.80
N ARG A 79 -1.15 8.28 19.71
CA ARG A 79 -0.84 8.57 21.11
C ARG A 79 -0.95 7.37 22.06
N LEU A 80 -1.38 6.21 21.58
CA LEU A 80 -1.38 5.00 22.41
C LEU A 80 0.06 4.63 22.83
N PRO A 81 0.31 4.29 24.08
CA PRO A 81 1.65 3.91 24.56
C PRO A 81 2.29 2.81 23.70
N ARG A 82 1.51 1.80 23.30
CA ARG A 82 1.96 0.72 22.40
C ARG A 82 2.38 1.21 21.02
N THR A 83 1.70 2.23 20.47
CA THR A 83 2.03 2.80 19.15
C THR A 83 3.31 3.61 19.22
N ILE A 84 3.47 4.41 20.27
CA ILE A 84 4.70 5.18 20.54
C ILE A 84 5.90 4.24 20.72
N GLU A 85 5.72 3.17 21.49
CA GLU A 85 6.78 2.17 21.70
C GLU A 85 7.13 1.43 20.39
N ALA A 86 6.12 1.01 19.61
CA ALA A 86 6.34 0.36 18.31
C ALA A 86 7.09 1.27 17.35
N ARG A 87 6.76 2.57 17.31
CA ARG A 87 7.46 3.56 16.50
C ARG A 87 8.92 3.70 16.91
N LYS A 88 9.22 3.82 18.20
CA LYS A 88 10.61 3.86 18.71
C LYS A 88 11.41 2.61 18.35
N LYS A 89 10.78 1.43 18.44
CA LYS A 89 11.43 0.17 18.04
C LYS A 89 11.69 0.14 16.54
N MET A 90 10.73 0.56 15.73
CA MET A 90 10.87 0.61 14.28
C MET A 90 11.98 1.57 13.87
N GLU A 91 12.03 2.78 14.43
CA GLU A 91 13.09 3.77 14.22
C GLU A 91 14.47 3.21 14.59
N ARG A 92 14.58 2.55 15.75
CA ARG A 92 15.84 1.96 16.22
C ARG A 92 16.35 0.83 15.35
N PHE A 93 15.47 0.00 14.78
CA PHE A 93 15.84 -1.22 14.07
C PHE A 93 15.52 -1.16 12.57
N LEU A 94 15.26 0.04 12.05
CA LEU A 94 14.81 0.24 10.68
C LEU A 94 15.80 -0.35 9.66
N ASP A 95 17.04 0.10 9.70
CA ASP A 95 18.06 -0.24 8.70
C ASP A 95 18.70 -1.62 8.93
N GLU A 96 18.83 -2.04 10.19
CA GLU A 96 19.52 -3.29 10.53
C GLU A 96 18.64 -4.53 10.43
N VAL A 97 17.33 -4.37 10.71
CA VAL A 97 16.41 -5.51 10.81
C VAL A 97 15.20 -5.36 9.89
N PHE A 98 14.49 -4.24 9.98
CA PHE A 98 13.18 -4.11 9.34
C PHE A 98 13.29 -4.05 7.81
N LEU A 99 14.10 -3.15 7.26
CA LEU A 99 14.26 -3.01 5.82
C LEU A 99 14.89 -4.25 5.16
N PRO A 100 15.97 -4.87 5.71
CA PRO A 100 16.50 -6.10 5.15
C PRO A 100 15.48 -7.24 5.12
N SER A 101 14.76 -7.46 6.22
CA SER A 101 13.73 -8.53 6.27
C SER A 101 12.55 -8.25 5.35
N MET A 102 12.15 -6.99 5.20
CA MET A 102 11.11 -6.59 4.26
C MET A 102 11.52 -6.84 2.80
N ARG A 103 12.76 -6.50 2.44
CA ARG A 103 13.33 -6.77 1.11
C ARG A 103 13.40 -8.26 0.83
N GLU A 104 13.92 -9.05 1.74
CA GLU A 104 13.97 -10.51 1.61
C GLU A 104 12.59 -11.10 1.32
N LYS A 105 11.59 -10.77 2.14
CA LYS A 105 10.22 -11.29 1.99
C LYS A 105 9.52 -10.78 0.73
N LYS A 106 9.84 -9.57 0.29
CA LYS A 106 9.39 -9.04 -1.01
C LYS A 106 9.91 -9.92 -2.15
N TYR A 107 11.23 -10.11 -2.23
CA TYR A 107 11.84 -10.88 -3.32
C TYR A 107 11.41 -12.34 -3.31
N ASP A 108 11.29 -12.97 -2.14
CA ASP A 108 10.76 -14.32 -2.01
C ASP A 108 9.33 -14.40 -2.55
N THR A 109 8.46 -13.43 -2.19
CA THR A 109 7.08 -13.39 -2.66
C THR A 109 7.02 -13.21 -4.18
N LEU A 110 7.83 -12.32 -4.74
CA LEU A 110 7.88 -12.10 -6.19
C LEU A 110 8.36 -13.34 -6.95
N LYS A 111 9.38 -14.02 -6.47
CA LYS A 111 9.85 -15.29 -7.06
C LYS A 111 8.74 -16.35 -7.08
N LEU A 112 8.01 -16.47 -5.97
CA LEU A 112 6.89 -17.41 -5.89
C LEU A 112 5.75 -17.04 -6.85
N ILE A 113 5.43 -15.76 -6.99
CA ILE A 113 4.44 -15.28 -7.98
C ILE A 113 4.92 -15.62 -9.38
N GLN A 114 6.16 -15.26 -9.75
CA GLN A 114 6.74 -15.53 -11.08
C GLN A 114 6.82 -17.02 -11.41
N ALA A 115 6.97 -17.87 -10.39
CA ALA A 115 6.90 -19.33 -10.54
C ALA A 115 5.46 -19.87 -10.67
N GLY A 116 4.45 -18.99 -10.77
CA GLY A 116 3.05 -19.38 -10.90
C GLY A 116 2.37 -19.76 -9.58
N GLY A 117 2.91 -19.37 -8.45
CA GLY A 117 2.33 -19.67 -7.13
C GLY A 117 1.06 -18.88 -6.83
N LEU A 118 0.88 -17.70 -7.42
CA LEU A 118 -0.35 -16.92 -7.29
C LEU A 118 -1.41 -17.51 -8.26
N LYS A 119 -2.54 -17.94 -7.70
CA LYS A 119 -3.67 -18.52 -8.46
C LYS A 119 -4.92 -17.65 -8.44
N ALA A 120 -5.04 -16.78 -7.47
CA ALA A 120 -6.23 -15.97 -7.27
C ALA A 120 -6.38 -14.91 -8.38
N PRO A 121 -7.57 -14.77 -8.99
CA PRO A 121 -7.90 -13.61 -9.82
C PRO A 121 -7.50 -12.33 -9.13
N THR A 122 -6.83 -11.43 -9.84
CA THR A 122 -6.22 -10.26 -9.21
C THR A 122 -6.73 -8.96 -9.84
N LEU A 123 -7.19 -8.04 -9.00
CA LEU A 123 -7.57 -6.68 -9.35
C LEU A 123 -6.53 -5.71 -8.78
N ILE A 124 -5.91 -4.91 -9.64
CA ILE A 124 -4.94 -3.88 -9.26
C ILE A 124 -5.60 -2.53 -9.50
N ILE A 125 -5.61 -1.69 -8.47
CA ILE A 125 -6.20 -0.33 -8.51
C ILE A 125 -5.11 0.67 -8.13
N TRP A 126 -5.02 1.77 -8.91
CA TRP A 126 -3.94 2.74 -8.75
C TRP A 126 -4.41 4.18 -8.90
N GLY A 127 -3.93 5.06 -8.00
CA GLY A 127 -4.05 6.51 -8.14
C GLY A 127 -2.94 7.06 -9.02
N ILE A 128 -3.28 7.76 -10.13
CA ILE A 128 -2.29 8.31 -11.07
C ILE A 128 -1.39 9.35 -10.40
N ASN A 129 -1.91 10.04 -9.38
CA ASN A 129 -1.23 11.12 -8.68
C ASN A 129 -0.54 10.68 -7.38
N ASP A 130 -0.36 9.37 -7.18
CA ASP A 130 0.31 8.82 -5.99
C ASP A 130 1.79 9.21 -5.97
N GLN A 131 2.20 9.93 -4.92
CA GLN A 131 3.57 10.39 -4.73
C GLN A 131 4.47 9.31 -4.10
N SER A 132 3.91 8.43 -3.29
CA SER A 132 4.64 7.35 -2.63
C SER A 132 4.74 6.08 -3.49
N SER A 133 3.83 5.92 -4.43
CA SER A 133 3.72 4.76 -5.30
C SER A 133 3.49 5.20 -6.75
N PRO A 134 4.52 5.71 -7.44
CA PRO A 134 4.39 6.18 -8.82
C PRO A 134 3.79 5.12 -9.72
N MET A 135 2.98 5.55 -10.69
CA MET A 135 2.24 4.71 -11.64
C MET A 135 3.11 3.62 -12.31
N LYS A 136 4.40 3.91 -12.54
CA LYS A 136 5.35 2.92 -13.07
C LYS A 136 5.37 1.63 -12.26
N LEU A 137 5.30 1.72 -10.92
CA LEU A 137 5.30 0.53 -10.05
C LEU A 137 4.03 -0.32 -10.26
N GLY A 138 2.88 0.32 -10.53
CA GLY A 138 1.63 -0.37 -10.85
C GLY A 138 1.70 -1.12 -12.17
N ILE A 139 2.30 -0.50 -13.19
CA ILE A 139 2.49 -1.13 -14.50
C ILE A 139 3.46 -2.31 -14.40
N ASP A 140 4.56 -2.17 -13.68
CA ASP A 140 5.52 -3.26 -13.48
C ASP A 140 4.85 -4.44 -12.75
N LEU A 141 4.05 -4.15 -11.72
CA LEU A 141 3.28 -5.16 -11.00
C LEU A 141 2.24 -5.87 -11.89
N LEU A 142 1.54 -5.11 -12.75
CA LEU A 142 0.62 -5.66 -13.74
C LEU A 142 1.33 -6.68 -14.62
N HIS A 143 2.49 -6.33 -15.16
CA HIS A 143 3.25 -7.24 -16.05
C HIS A 143 3.65 -8.54 -15.32
N VAL A 144 4.11 -8.43 -14.07
CA VAL A 144 4.49 -9.60 -13.28
C VAL A 144 3.29 -10.51 -13.02
N ILE A 145 2.17 -9.96 -12.59
CA ILE A 145 1.01 -10.76 -12.20
C ILE A 145 0.30 -11.33 -13.44
N SER A 146 0.08 -10.53 -14.48
CA SER A 146 -0.62 -10.98 -15.69
C SER A 146 0.15 -12.05 -16.48
N SER A 147 1.45 -12.20 -16.26
CA SER A 147 2.23 -13.27 -16.87
C SER A 147 1.94 -14.68 -16.29
N VAL A 148 1.29 -14.74 -15.10
CA VAL A 148 1.06 -16.00 -14.37
C VAL A 148 -0.37 -16.18 -13.86
N VAL A 149 -1.19 -15.14 -13.89
CA VAL A 149 -2.59 -15.15 -13.45
C VAL A 149 -3.48 -14.79 -14.64
N ASP A 150 -4.30 -15.74 -15.11
CA ASP A 150 -5.14 -15.58 -16.29
C ASP A 150 -6.10 -14.39 -16.20
N ARG A 151 -6.69 -14.16 -15.03
CA ARG A 151 -7.56 -13.03 -14.77
C ARG A 151 -6.87 -11.98 -13.93
N THR A 152 -6.23 -11.03 -14.59
CA THR A 152 -5.63 -9.85 -13.99
C THR A 152 -6.24 -8.60 -14.60
N GLU A 153 -6.82 -7.72 -13.77
CA GLU A 153 -7.39 -6.45 -14.18
C GLU A 153 -6.60 -5.30 -13.54
N PHE A 154 -6.39 -4.21 -14.30
CA PHE A 154 -5.71 -3.02 -13.82
C PHE A 154 -6.56 -1.78 -14.10
N HIS A 155 -6.83 -0.99 -13.07
CA HIS A 155 -7.59 0.26 -13.18
C HIS A 155 -6.83 1.42 -12.55
N ALA A 156 -6.58 2.45 -13.35
CA ALA A 156 -5.94 3.68 -12.92
C ALA A 156 -6.96 4.82 -12.83
N PHE A 157 -6.93 5.54 -11.72
CA PHE A 157 -7.82 6.67 -11.45
C PHE A 157 -7.06 7.98 -11.52
N ASN A 158 -7.46 8.86 -12.46
CA ASN A 158 -7.00 10.23 -12.48
C ASN A 158 -7.62 11.02 -11.31
N HIS A 159 -6.94 12.06 -10.86
CA HIS A 159 -7.33 12.85 -9.70
C HIS A 159 -7.47 12.01 -8.42
N ALA A 160 -6.52 11.09 -8.22
CA ALA A 160 -6.40 10.26 -7.04
C ALA A 160 -4.93 10.00 -6.71
N GLY A 161 -4.57 10.14 -5.45
CA GLY A 161 -3.27 9.78 -4.87
C GLY A 161 -3.31 8.39 -4.25
N HIS A 162 -2.50 8.19 -3.21
CA HIS A 162 -2.38 6.92 -2.48
C HIS A 162 -3.68 6.48 -1.80
N TYR A 163 -4.57 7.42 -1.55
CA TYR A 163 -5.87 7.16 -0.94
C TYR A 163 -6.98 6.99 -1.98
N VAL A 164 -6.68 6.38 -3.14
CA VAL A 164 -7.63 6.18 -4.25
C VAL A 164 -8.97 5.61 -3.78
N PHE A 165 -8.96 4.67 -2.84
CA PHE A 165 -10.15 4.05 -2.25
C PHE A 165 -10.99 5.00 -1.38
N ARG A 166 -10.46 6.15 -0.99
CA ARG A 166 -11.17 7.23 -0.28
C ARG A 166 -11.52 8.38 -1.21
N GLU A 167 -10.57 8.80 -2.04
CA GLU A 167 -10.72 9.91 -2.97
C GLU A 167 -11.74 9.59 -4.09
N GLN A 168 -11.77 8.34 -4.54
CA GLN A 168 -12.68 7.82 -5.57
C GLN A 168 -13.61 6.71 -5.04
N ALA A 169 -14.00 6.79 -3.77
CA ALA A 169 -14.67 5.72 -3.04
C ALA A 169 -15.86 5.08 -3.77
N ARG A 170 -16.73 5.90 -4.41
CA ARG A 170 -17.89 5.40 -5.14
C ARG A 170 -17.53 4.51 -6.31
N HIS A 171 -16.54 4.93 -7.10
CA HIS A 171 -16.10 4.20 -8.30
C HIS A 171 -15.31 2.95 -7.92
N VAL A 172 -14.39 3.10 -6.97
CA VAL A 172 -13.57 1.99 -6.46
C VAL A 172 -14.43 0.90 -5.83
N ASN A 173 -15.37 1.27 -4.96
CA ASN A 173 -16.26 0.28 -4.33
C ASN A 173 -17.11 -0.48 -5.36
N ARG A 174 -17.64 0.21 -6.36
CA ARG A 174 -18.40 -0.44 -7.43
C ARG A 174 -17.52 -1.41 -8.21
N LEU A 175 -16.32 -0.99 -8.61
CA LEU A 175 -15.36 -1.83 -9.33
C LEU A 175 -15.02 -3.10 -8.54
N VAL A 176 -14.71 -2.96 -7.25
CA VAL A 176 -14.40 -4.10 -6.37
C VAL A 176 -15.59 -5.06 -6.26
N ILE A 177 -16.81 -4.52 -6.08
CA ILE A 177 -18.02 -5.34 -5.97
C ILE A 177 -18.29 -6.09 -7.28
N ASP A 178 -18.17 -5.42 -8.43
CA ASP A 178 -18.42 -6.02 -9.73
C ASP A 178 -17.36 -7.10 -10.03
N PHE A 179 -16.10 -6.85 -9.72
CA PHE A 179 -15.03 -7.84 -9.83
C PHE A 179 -15.31 -9.09 -8.98
N VAL A 180 -15.63 -8.92 -7.71
CA VAL A 180 -15.88 -10.04 -6.79
C VAL A 180 -17.14 -10.82 -7.17
N LYS A 181 -18.19 -10.16 -7.66
CA LYS A 181 -19.43 -10.84 -8.10
C LYS A 181 -19.27 -11.64 -9.38
N SER A 182 -18.27 -11.34 -10.17
CA SER A 182 -17.99 -12.01 -11.44
C SER A 182 -17.01 -13.21 -11.32
N LEU A 183 -16.61 -13.56 -10.09
CA LEU A 183 -15.81 -14.75 -9.78
C LEU A 183 -16.69 -16.02 -9.75
#